data_8e381e017f6f9c7d9abcb947fdfce43a
#
_entry.id   8e381e017f6f9c7d9abcb947fdfce43a
#
_cell.length_a   1.000
_cell.length_b   1.000
_cell.length_c   1.000
_cell.angle_alpha   90.00
_cell.angle_beta   90.00
_cell.angle_gamma   90.00
#
_symmetry.space_group_name_H-M   'P 1'
#
loop_
_entity.id
_entity.type
_entity.pdbx_description
1 polymer ?
#
loop_
_entity_poly.entity_id
_entity_poly.type
_entity_poly.pdbx_seq_one_letter_code
_entity_poly.pdbx_strand_id
1 'polypeptide(L)'
;MKPNSDSDIVIGLDDVKTQDGSNTRPFDILRASNLGSPTLVVSMPFRQFWEQSQVANRATIAATPGLDGQPITQRELDPAHATALASYILKGMIKSAIWAHERRGEAVPPGLFALRDNLGDQPYLGLQPVTANLRTVEPGGRNLRTRVKHRDAEGNPIARQVLLSDHDILWIIDGQHRRAAMDILYDFVKTVVQSQRYPKKSHVFPTEQRGELLSANEVTAWNSVWEQLAGENTVVVEIHLGLDMDKERQLFHDLNNLAKKVSVGLALAFDASNPVNLFIKNKLMGENRIADISVSESDQKDWHNDTGTITRKDLTAINSYLFLGGGSEKKCSPKHIDHMADLAERFWKQVTKIPDFGSQRARTKTVAAQPVVLKALAKLLHQFAKTGDSMVHANLLLESIPLMDFTHTNKVWRYYLAKNTSSPILLDGIEGYLPSDAEGQNRDIGSFDNTNQWFRFSPRSNDVVPILGDFFRWMIKAPSRHAAS
;
A
#
# COMPACT_ATOMS: atom_id res chain seq x y z
N MET A 1 -3.29 49.20 20.78
CA MET A 1 -3.86 48.28 21.75
C MET A 1 -2.70 47.38 22.21
N LYS A 2 -2.31 47.45 23.49
CA LYS A 2 -1.32 46.55 24.08
C LYS A 2 -1.97 45.19 24.24
N PRO A 3 -1.31 44.07 23.88
CA PRO A 3 -1.86 42.74 24.15
C PRO A 3 -1.89 42.52 25.67
N ASN A 4 -3.01 41.99 26.16
CA ASN A 4 -3.20 41.57 27.54
C ASN A 4 -2.07 40.64 27.96
N SER A 5 -1.48 40.92 29.09
CA SER A 5 -0.53 40.06 29.78
C SER A 5 -1.21 38.73 30.11
N ASP A 6 -0.87 37.66 29.37
CA ASP A 6 -1.11 36.30 29.82
C ASP A 6 -0.47 36.14 31.19
N SER A 7 -1.29 35.96 32.22
CA SER A 7 -0.81 35.59 33.54
C SER A 7 -0.22 34.18 33.46
N ASP A 8 1.09 34.08 33.24
CA ASP A 8 1.83 32.84 33.34
C ASP A 8 1.76 32.35 34.79
N ILE A 9 0.84 31.43 35.08
CA ILE A 9 0.81 30.74 36.37
C ILE A 9 2.02 29.80 36.39
N VAL A 10 3.06 30.13 37.10
CA VAL A 10 4.21 29.28 37.38
C VAL A 10 3.78 28.31 38.49
N ILE A 11 3.42 27.08 38.11
CA ILE A 11 3.15 26.01 39.08
C ILE A 11 4.43 25.15 39.16
N GLY A 12 4.93 24.92 40.38
CA GLY A 12 6.05 23.99 40.61
C GLY A 12 5.69 22.57 40.25
N LEU A 13 6.70 21.74 39.91
CA LEU A 13 6.49 20.33 39.53
C LEU A 13 5.83 19.50 40.64
N ASP A 14 6.04 19.89 41.91
CA ASP A 14 5.56 19.15 43.08
C ASP A 14 4.10 19.48 43.45
N ASP A 15 3.51 20.51 42.85
CA ASP A 15 2.15 20.98 43.19
C ASP A 15 1.07 20.45 42.24
N VAL A 16 1.43 19.58 41.29
CA VAL A 16 0.51 19.07 40.25
C VAL A 16 -0.11 17.75 40.64
N LYS A 17 -0.61 17.61 41.86
CA LYS A 17 -1.68 16.66 42.16
C LYS A 17 -2.98 17.35 41.78
N THR A 18 -3.65 16.82 40.75
CA THR A 18 -5.02 17.24 40.44
C THR A 18 -5.90 16.96 41.65
N GLN A 19 -6.85 17.82 41.93
CA GLN A 19 -7.79 17.63 43.06
C GLN A 19 -8.61 16.32 42.96
N ASP A 20 -8.59 15.68 41.81
CA ASP A 20 -9.29 14.41 41.52
C ASP A 20 -8.40 13.18 41.54
N GLY A 21 -7.12 13.27 41.89
CA GLY A 21 -6.19 12.13 41.99
C GLY A 21 -5.73 11.55 40.66
N SER A 22 -6.04 12.20 39.51
CA SER A 22 -5.60 11.75 38.20
C SER A 22 -4.10 11.99 37.97
N ASN A 23 -3.41 11.05 37.34
CA ASN A 23 -2.02 11.25 36.93
C ASN A 23 -1.96 12.26 35.79
N THR A 24 -1.10 13.30 35.96
CA THR A 24 -0.85 14.24 34.87
C THR A 24 0.49 13.96 34.22
N ARG A 25 0.53 14.08 32.88
CA ARG A 25 1.75 13.90 32.09
C ARG A 25 2.14 15.22 31.43
N PRO A 26 3.38 15.69 31.60
CA PRO A 26 3.86 16.88 30.94
C PRO A 26 4.28 16.56 29.51
N PHE A 27 3.86 17.38 28.54
CA PHE A 27 4.29 17.33 27.17
C PHE A 27 4.95 18.62 26.75
N ASP A 28 6.12 18.55 26.15
CA ASP A 28 6.75 19.70 25.52
C ASP A 28 5.97 20.08 24.26
N ILE A 29 5.61 21.35 24.16
CA ILE A 29 4.76 21.86 23.08
C ILE A 29 5.35 23.10 22.42
N LEU A 30 5.01 23.25 21.13
CA LEU A 30 5.08 24.51 20.43
C LEU A 30 3.67 25.09 20.27
N ARG A 31 3.45 26.34 20.67
CA ARG A 31 2.21 27.06 20.33
C ARG A 31 2.24 27.43 18.85
N ALA A 32 1.16 27.12 18.14
CA ALA A 32 0.99 27.42 16.74
C ALA A 32 -0.37 28.09 16.51
N SER A 33 -0.58 28.63 15.32
CA SER A 33 -1.85 29.14 14.86
C SER A 33 -2.12 28.60 13.46
N ASN A 34 -3.14 27.76 13.34
CA ASN A 34 -3.56 27.23 12.06
C ASN A 34 -4.72 28.07 11.54
N LEU A 35 -4.47 28.90 10.50
CA LEU A 35 -5.44 29.83 9.91
C LEU A 35 -6.21 30.67 10.96
N GLY A 36 -5.47 31.18 11.96
CA GLY A 36 -6.03 32.00 13.04
C GLY A 36 -6.57 31.21 14.24
N SER A 37 -6.70 29.91 14.14
CA SER A 37 -7.10 29.04 15.25
C SER A 37 -5.87 28.62 16.07
N PRO A 38 -5.87 28.80 17.41
CA PRO A 38 -4.75 28.37 18.24
C PRO A 38 -4.65 26.85 18.28
N THR A 39 -3.45 26.34 18.01
CA THR A 39 -3.12 24.91 18.05
C THR A 39 -1.85 24.68 18.86
N LEU A 40 -1.63 23.42 19.26
CA LEU A 40 -0.38 22.95 19.86
C LEU A 40 0.26 21.93 18.96
N VAL A 41 1.56 22.00 18.77
CA VAL A 41 2.34 20.98 18.09
C VAL A 41 3.18 20.22 19.12
N VAL A 42 3.02 18.90 19.14
CA VAL A 42 3.65 18.01 20.12
C VAL A 42 4.37 16.88 19.38
N SER A 43 5.57 16.53 19.82
CA SER A 43 6.23 15.28 19.46
C SER A 43 5.99 14.27 20.59
N MET A 44 5.12 13.28 20.34
CA MET A 44 4.74 12.29 21.35
C MET A 44 5.40 10.93 21.06
N PRO A 45 5.98 10.25 22.08
CA PRO A 45 6.36 8.85 21.95
C PRO A 45 5.17 7.99 21.47
N PHE A 46 5.41 7.01 20.61
CA PHE A 46 4.35 6.17 20.03
C PHE A 46 3.44 5.54 21.08
N ARG A 47 4.01 4.99 22.13
CA ARG A 47 3.25 4.40 23.23
C ARG A 47 2.34 5.43 23.90
N GLN A 48 2.85 6.62 24.18
CA GLN A 48 2.10 7.67 24.84
C GLN A 48 0.96 8.21 23.97
N PHE A 49 1.23 8.41 22.67
CA PHE A 49 0.20 8.76 21.69
C PHE A 49 -0.88 7.68 21.62
N TRP A 50 -0.47 6.41 21.58
CA TRP A 50 -1.38 5.28 21.56
C TRP A 50 -2.30 5.22 22.78
N GLU A 51 -1.75 5.41 23.98
CA GLU A 51 -2.51 5.40 25.24
C GLU A 51 -3.48 6.57 25.36
N GLN A 52 -3.15 7.76 24.83
CA GLN A 52 -3.91 9.01 25.01
C GLN A 52 -4.77 9.41 23.82
N SER A 53 -4.80 8.65 22.73
CA SER A 53 -5.56 9.02 21.54
C SER A 53 -6.66 8.02 21.21
N GLN A 54 -7.77 8.53 20.67
CA GLN A 54 -8.91 7.72 20.23
C GLN A 54 -9.46 8.22 18.89
N VAL A 55 -10.12 7.32 18.16
CA VAL A 55 -10.81 7.63 16.90
C VAL A 55 -12.31 7.66 17.15
N ALA A 56 -12.95 8.78 16.82
CA ALA A 56 -14.39 8.97 17.02
C ALA A 56 -15.22 8.32 15.90
N ASN A 57 -15.04 7.02 15.65
CA ASN A 57 -15.91 6.23 14.77
C ASN A 57 -16.86 5.33 15.59
N ARG A 58 -17.88 4.80 14.93
CA ARG A 58 -18.93 3.99 15.57
C ARG A 58 -18.38 2.74 16.27
N ALA A 59 -17.45 2.04 15.61
CA ALA A 59 -16.89 0.81 16.13
C ALA A 59 -16.04 1.05 17.40
N THR A 60 -15.20 2.08 17.38
CA THR A 60 -14.36 2.44 18.54
C THR A 60 -15.21 2.89 19.74
N ILE A 61 -16.22 3.76 19.51
CA ILE A 61 -17.07 4.23 20.59
C ILE A 61 -17.87 3.09 21.22
N ALA A 62 -18.42 2.18 20.39
CA ALA A 62 -19.18 1.03 20.90
C ALA A 62 -18.30 -0.03 21.62
N ALA A 63 -17.02 -0.13 21.27
CA ALA A 63 -16.10 -1.11 21.83
C ALA A 63 -15.34 -0.64 23.09
N THR A 64 -15.32 0.67 23.35
CA THR A 64 -14.52 1.25 24.45
C THR A 64 -15.39 1.67 25.61
N PRO A 65 -15.29 1.02 26.78
CA PRO A 65 -16.05 1.40 27.98
C PRO A 65 -15.84 2.88 28.35
N GLY A 66 -16.90 3.55 28.72
CA GLY A 66 -16.87 4.98 29.12
C GLY A 66 -16.88 6.00 27.97
N LEU A 67 -16.90 5.54 26.71
CA LEU A 67 -17.08 6.42 25.55
C LEU A 67 -18.53 6.48 25.03
N ASP A 68 -19.47 5.86 25.72
CA ASP A 68 -20.87 5.91 25.35
C ASP A 68 -21.41 7.34 25.22
N GLY A 69 -22.11 7.61 24.12
CA GLY A 69 -22.65 8.96 23.86
C GLY A 69 -21.66 9.94 23.24
N GLN A 70 -20.40 9.56 23.02
CA GLN A 70 -19.46 10.44 22.31
C GLN A 70 -19.88 10.61 20.83
N PRO A 71 -19.76 11.84 20.29
CA PRO A 71 -20.18 12.09 18.92
C PRO A 71 -19.24 11.41 17.90
N ILE A 72 -19.87 10.80 16.87
CA ILE A 72 -19.18 10.18 15.74
C ILE A 72 -18.79 11.27 14.75
N THR A 73 -17.48 11.40 14.48
CA THR A 73 -16.92 12.36 13.51
C THR A 73 -16.12 11.70 12.41
N GLN A 74 -15.84 10.39 12.52
CA GLN A 74 -15.01 9.63 11.59
C GLN A 74 -15.83 8.52 10.91
N ARG A 75 -15.45 8.22 9.66
CA ARG A 75 -15.94 7.04 8.92
C ARG A 75 -15.32 5.76 9.49
N GLU A 76 -15.92 4.62 9.14
CA GLU A 76 -15.34 3.31 9.44
C GLU A 76 -13.95 3.15 8.79
N LEU A 77 -13.09 2.41 9.48
CA LEU A 77 -11.74 2.12 9.04
C LEU A 77 -11.74 1.13 7.86
N ASP A 78 -10.77 1.29 6.96
CA ASP A 78 -10.39 0.24 6.02
C ASP A 78 -9.32 -0.66 6.67
N PRO A 79 -9.67 -1.92 7.06
CA PRO A 79 -8.74 -2.81 7.75
C PRO A 79 -7.53 -3.19 6.90
N ALA A 80 -7.70 -3.30 5.57
CA ALA A 80 -6.61 -3.67 4.66
C ALA A 80 -5.59 -2.53 4.57
N HIS A 81 -6.07 -1.28 4.50
CA HIS A 81 -5.21 -0.11 4.51
C HIS A 81 -4.48 0.05 5.86
N ALA A 82 -5.17 -0.14 6.98
CA ALA A 82 -4.55 -0.09 8.31
C ALA A 82 -3.46 -1.16 8.48
N THR A 83 -3.71 -2.39 8.01
CA THR A 83 -2.71 -3.48 8.05
C THR A 83 -1.49 -3.18 7.18
N ALA A 84 -1.70 -2.65 5.97
CA ALA A 84 -0.58 -2.25 5.10
C ALA A 84 0.27 -1.15 5.73
N LEU A 85 -0.37 -0.20 6.41
CA LEU A 85 0.32 0.87 7.13
C LEU A 85 1.04 0.36 8.38
N ALA A 86 0.50 -0.66 9.07
CA ALA A 86 1.19 -1.32 10.17
C ALA A 86 2.49 -1.99 9.70
N SER A 87 2.46 -2.67 8.55
CA SER A 87 3.68 -3.23 7.92
C SER A 87 4.69 -2.14 7.54
N TYR A 88 4.23 -0.99 7.05
CA TYR A 88 5.08 0.17 6.76
C TYR A 88 5.75 0.73 8.03
N ILE A 89 4.99 0.90 9.11
CA ILE A 89 5.55 1.37 10.40
C ILE A 89 6.53 0.34 10.96
N LEU A 90 6.24 -0.97 10.82
CA LEU A 90 7.16 -2.04 11.23
C LEU A 90 8.52 -1.94 10.53
N LYS A 91 8.57 -1.64 9.24
CA LYS A 91 9.85 -1.37 8.53
C LYS A 91 10.63 -0.25 9.23
N GLY A 92 9.94 0.82 9.61
CA GLY A 92 10.54 1.92 10.37
C GLY A 92 11.10 1.50 11.72
N MET A 93 10.36 0.66 12.46
CA MET A 93 10.82 0.15 13.77
C MET A 93 12.06 -0.74 13.65
N ILE A 94 12.10 -1.63 12.64
CA ILE A 94 13.28 -2.47 12.38
C ILE A 94 14.49 -1.60 12.02
N LYS A 95 14.32 -0.61 11.14
CA LYS A 95 15.39 0.32 10.78
C LYS A 95 15.87 1.14 11.97
N SER A 96 14.95 1.57 12.83
CA SER A 96 15.23 2.29 14.06
C SER A 96 16.03 1.42 15.04
N ALA A 97 15.69 0.11 15.16
CA ALA A 97 16.42 -0.84 15.99
C ALA A 97 17.85 -1.05 15.49
N ILE A 98 18.04 -1.20 14.17
CA ILE A 98 19.39 -1.30 13.57
C ILE A 98 20.18 -0.02 13.91
N TRP A 99 19.61 1.13 13.68
CA TRP A 99 20.22 2.43 13.95
C TRP A 99 20.58 2.64 15.43
N ALA A 100 19.73 2.16 16.34
CA ALA A 100 19.99 2.25 17.77
C ALA A 100 21.24 1.45 18.19
N HIS A 101 21.43 0.24 17.65
CA HIS A 101 22.66 -0.55 17.88
C HIS A 101 23.89 0.15 17.28
N GLU A 102 23.81 0.62 16.05
CA GLU A 102 24.90 1.34 15.37
C GLU A 102 25.34 2.58 16.16
N ARG A 103 24.39 3.40 16.64
CA ARG A 103 24.68 4.61 17.45
C ARG A 103 25.34 4.31 18.77
N ARG A 104 25.07 3.14 19.36
CA ARG A 104 25.72 2.70 20.61
C ARG A 104 27.06 2.02 20.36
N GLY A 105 27.46 1.83 19.10
CA GLY A 105 28.66 1.07 18.73
C GLY A 105 28.53 -0.42 19.05
N GLU A 106 27.31 -0.94 19.16
CA GLU A 106 27.02 -2.35 19.42
C GLU A 106 26.88 -3.14 18.12
N ALA A 107 27.20 -4.44 18.17
CA ALA A 107 26.94 -5.31 17.02
C ALA A 107 25.43 -5.42 16.78
N VAL A 108 25.00 -5.15 15.54
CA VAL A 108 23.60 -5.27 15.14
C VAL A 108 23.23 -6.77 15.10
N PRO A 109 22.16 -7.20 15.79
CA PRO A 109 21.70 -8.58 15.72
C PRO A 109 21.39 -9.01 14.28
N PRO A 110 21.96 -10.14 13.77
CA PRO A 110 21.72 -10.57 12.38
C PRO A 110 20.27 -10.77 12.03
N GLY A 111 19.43 -11.13 13.01
CA GLY A 111 17.99 -11.26 12.84
C GLY A 111 17.30 -9.98 12.37
N LEU A 112 17.79 -8.78 12.75
CA LEU A 112 17.22 -7.50 12.30
C LEU A 112 17.38 -7.29 10.78
N PHE A 113 18.53 -7.69 10.22
CA PHE A 113 18.72 -7.64 8.77
C PHE A 113 17.82 -8.63 8.05
N ALA A 114 17.65 -9.84 8.59
CA ALA A 114 16.73 -10.83 8.04
C ALA A 114 15.26 -10.33 8.07
N LEU A 115 14.82 -9.68 9.15
CA LEU A 115 13.49 -9.07 9.23
C LEU A 115 13.32 -7.95 8.19
N ARG A 116 14.34 -7.07 8.04
CA ARG A 116 14.34 -6.00 7.03
C ARG A 116 14.21 -6.57 5.61
N ASP A 117 15.02 -7.56 5.29
CA ASP A 117 15.07 -8.15 3.96
C ASP A 117 13.77 -8.87 3.60
N ASN A 118 13.12 -9.52 4.57
CA ASN A 118 11.79 -10.13 4.38
C ASN A 118 10.70 -9.10 4.07
N LEU A 119 10.75 -7.91 4.69
CA LEU A 119 9.80 -6.82 4.41
C LEU A 119 10.14 -6.01 3.16
N GLY A 120 11.36 -6.13 2.67
CA GLY A 120 11.95 -5.27 1.66
C GLY A 120 12.44 -3.93 2.24
N ASP A 121 13.67 -3.54 1.86
CA ASP A 121 14.23 -2.27 2.28
C ASP A 121 13.56 -1.09 1.57
N GLN A 122 13.55 0.06 2.22
CA GLN A 122 12.98 1.29 1.70
C GLN A 122 13.96 2.45 1.97
N PRO A 123 14.28 3.29 0.97
CA PRO A 123 15.31 4.33 1.12
C PRO A 123 15.01 5.30 2.25
N TYR A 124 13.75 5.69 2.39
CA TYR A 124 13.29 6.62 3.40
C TYR A 124 11.92 6.21 3.94
N LEU A 125 11.74 6.37 5.24
CA LEU A 125 10.49 6.10 5.94
C LEU A 125 10.10 7.35 6.75
N GLY A 126 8.88 7.80 6.60
CA GLY A 126 8.35 8.95 7.33
C GLY A 126 6.86 8.80 7.62
N LEU A 127 6.45 9.15 8.81
CA LEU A 127 5.05 9.20 9.19
C LEU A 127 4.56 10.64 9.14
N GLN A 128 3.46 10.89 8.45
CA GLN A 128 2.84 12.21 8.42
C GLN A 128 2.32 12.60 9.81
N PRO A 129 2.31 13.89 10.17
CA PRO A 129 1.69 14.38 11.40
C PRO A 129 0.23 13.94 11.51
N VAL A 130 -0.24 13.79 12.73
CA VAL A 130 -1.64 13.49 13.07
C VAL A 130 -2.32 14.78 13.52
N THR A 131 -3.55 15.00 13.08
CA THR A 131 -4.38 16.11 13.58
C THR A 131 -5.40 15.58 14.56
N ALA A 132 -5.46 16.18 15.73
CA ALA A 132 -6.35 15.79 16.83
C ALA A 132 -7.07 17.00 17.44
N ASN A 133 -8.16 16.75 18.15
CA ASN A 133 -8.83 17.74 18.98
C ASN A 133 -8.81 17.32 20.46
N LEU A 134 -8.56 18.26 21.33
CA LEU A 134 -8.68 18.09 22.77
C LEU A 134 -10.02 18.69 23.20
N ARG A 135 -11.06 17.83 23.33
CA ARG A 135 -12.45 18.24 23.63
C ARG A 135 -12.68 18.71 25.05
N THR A 136 -11.80 18.32 25.98
CA THR A 136 -11.92 18.63 27.42
C THR A 136 -11.59 20.09 27.76
N VAL A 137 -11.01 20.83 26.80
CA VAL A 137 -10.67 22.23 26.98
C VAL A 137 -11.69 23.17 26.37
N GLU A 138 -11.79 24.37 26.91
CA GLU A 138 -12.61 25.44 26.34
C GLU A 138 -12.08 25.88 24.96
N PRO A 139 -12.94 26.39 24.10
CA PRO A 139 -12.57 26.87 22.78
C PRO A 139 -11.35 27.82 22.83
N GLY A 140 -10.31 27.46 22.06
CA GLY A 140 -9.05 28.15 22.03
C GLY A 140 -8.14 27.87 23.23
N GLY A 141 -8.45 26.88 24.07
CA GLY A 141 -7.61 26.43 25.18
C GLY A 141 -7.53 27.39 26.36
N ARG A 142 -8.58 28.15 26.63
CA ARG A 142 -8.60 29.17 27.70
C ARG A 142 -8.37 28.60 29.09
N ASN A 143 -8.80 27.39 29.37
CA ASN A 143 -8.61 26.66 30.62
C ASN A 143 -7.42 25.71 30.62
N LEU A 144 -6.61 25.69 29.52
CA LEU A 144 -5.50 24.79 29.40
C LEU A 144 -4.32 25.24 30.25
N ARG A 145 -3.86 24.36 31.13
CA ARG A 145 -2.69 24.65 32.00
C ARG A 145 -1.40 24.46 31.24
N THR A 146 -0.64 25.53 31.08
CA THR A 146 0.69 25.49 30.43
C THR A 146 1.71 26.15 31.31
N ARG A 147 2.96 25.68 31.27
CA ARG A 147 4.10 26.36 31.90
C ARG A 147 5.18 26.66 30.87
N VAL A 148 5.91 27.76 31.09
CA VAL A 148 7.08 28.07 30.29
C VAL A 148 8.25 27.23 30.77
N LYS A 149 8.92 26.52 29.85
CA LYS A 149 10.10 25.68 30.11
C LYS A 149 11.39 26.47 29.84
N HIS A 150 11.43 27.16 28.72
CA HIS A 150 12.58 27.93 28.29
C HIS A 150 12.16 29.30 27.75
N ARG A 151 13.02 30.31 27.99
CA ARG A 151 12.88 31.65 27.43
C ARG A 151 14.13 31.98 26.62
N ASP A 152 14.01 32.86 25.62
CA ASP A 152 15.14 33.46 24.91
C ASP A 152 15.85 34.52 25.77
N ALA A 153 16.89 35.14 25.21
CA ALA A 153 17.65 36.19 25.88
C ALA A 153 16.80 37.45 26.17
N GLU A 154 15.76 37.68 25.40
CA GLU A 154 14.80 38.79 25.53
C GLU A 154 13.65 38.45 26.49
N GLY A 155 13.61 37.24 27.07
CA GLY A 155 12.59 36.79 28.01
C GLY A 155 11.33 36.24 27.38
N ASN A 156 11.28 36.06 26.05
CA ASN A 156 10.12 35.47 25.38
C ASN A 156 10.10 33.94 25.53
N PRO A 157 8.93 33.34 25.76
CA PRO A 157 8.84 31.86 25.88
C PRO A 157 9.07 31.17 24.54
N ILE A 158 10.12 30.34 24.47
CA ILE A 158 10.49 29.55 23.32
C ILE A 158 10.05 28.06 23.41
N ALA A 159 9.92 27.56 24.66
CA ALA A 159 9.38 26.22 24.90
C ALA A 159 8.38 26.26 26.06
N ARG A 160 7.30 25.51 25.87
CA ARG A 160 6.24 25.37 26.88
C ARG A 160 5.95 23.91 27.13
N GLN A 161 5.35 23.59 28.26
CA GLN A 161 4.77 22.29 28.55
C GLN A 161 3.28 22.46 28.82
N VAL A 162 2.52 21.47 28.33
CA VAL A 162 1.12 21.28 28.69
C VAL A 162 1.01 20.07 29.63
N LEU A 163 0.12 20.17 30.60
CA LEU A 163 -0.20 19.08 31.50
C LEU A 163 -1.53 18.49 31.08
N LEU A 164 -1.48 17.27 30.59
CA LEU A 164 -2.68 16.50 30.24
C LEU A 164 -2.89 15.41 31.28
N SER A 165 -4.13 15.21 31.69
CA SER A 165 -4.54 14.12 32.57
C SER A 165 -4.85 12.86 31.76
N ASP A 166 -5.01 11.71 32.43
CA ASP A 166 -5.43 10.47 31.80
C ASP A 166 -6.85 10.55 31.21
N HIS A 167 -7.64 11.57 31.59
CA HIS A 167 -8.97 11.86 31.03
C HIS A 167 -8.93 12.75 29.79
N ASP A 168 -7.78 13.34 29.47
CA ASP A 168 -7.60 14.21 28.32
C ASP A 168 -7.31 13.37 27.07
N ILE A 169 -8.38 12.95 26.41
CA ILE A 169 -8.30 12.14 25.19
C ILE A 169 -8.06 13.04 23.98
N LEU A 170 -7.03 12.70 23.19
CA LEU A 170 -6.78 13.28 21.88
C LEU A 170 -7.69 12.59 20.84
N TRP A 171 -8.75 13.28 20.44
CA TRP A 171 -9.68 12.81 19.43
C TRP A 171 -9.10 13.04 18.04
N ILE A 172 -8.76 11.96 17.33
CA ILE A 172 -8.12 12.03 16.01
C ILE A 172 -9.10 12.57 14.97
N ILE A 173 -8.71 13.64 14.27
CA ILE A 173 -9.43 14.22 13.14
C ILE A 173 -8.86 13.69 11.83
N ASP A 174 -7.52 13.80 11.62
CA ASP A 174 -6.84 13.13 10.51
C ASP A 174 -5.77 12.19 11.05
N GLY A 175 -5.65 11.02 10.41
CA GLY A 175 -4.70 9.98 10.81
C GLY A 175 -5.33 8.76 11.48
N GLN A 176 -6.65 8.56 11.37
CA GLN A 176 -7.33 7.38 11.94
C GLN A 176 -6.69 6.05 11.53
N HIS A 177 -6.29 5.89 10.25
CA HIS A 177 -5.60 4.68 9.79
C HIS A 177 -4.20 4.55 10.39
N ARG A 178 -3.49 5.66 10.63
CA ARG A 178 -2.19 5.67 11.33
C ARG A 178 -2.34 5.20 12.77
N ARG A 179 -3.36 5.69 13.46
CA ARG A 179 -3.67 5.27 14.83
C ARG A 179 -4.06 3.79 14.91
N ALA A 180 -4.94 3.33 13.99
CA ALA A 180 -5.32 1.92 13.91
C ALA A 180 -4.15 1.01 13.51
N ALA A 181 -3.27 1.46 12.62
CA ALA A 181 -2.06 0.73 12.27
C ALA A 181 -1.13 0.54 13.47
N MET A 182 -1.06 1.51 14.37
CA MET A 182 -0.30 1.37 15.62
C MET A 182 -0.90 0.33 16.55
N ASP A 183 -2.24 0.23 16.66
CA ASP A 183 -2.90 -0.86 17.41
C ASP A 183 -2.50 -2.23 16.87
N ILE A 184 -2.66 -2.40 15.56
CA ILE A 184 -2.33 -3.66 14.87
C ILE A 184 -0.86 -4.02 15.05
N LEU A 185 0.04 -3.05 14.93
CA LEU A 185 1.48 -3.26 15.07
C LEU A 185 1.85 -3.63 16.51
N TYR A 186 1.31 -2.87 17.49
CA TYR A 186 1.58 -3.09 18.89
C TYR A 186 1.14 -4.51 19.33
N ASP A 187 -0.08 -4.89 18.98
CA ASP A 187 -0.61 -6.23 19.28
C ASP A 187 0.20 -7.33 18.59
N PHE A 188 0.62 -7.09 17.33
CA PHE A 188 1.45 -8.04 16.60
C PHE A 188 2.80 -8.24 17.28
N VAL A 189 3.58 -7.17 17.50
CA VAL A 189 4.93 -7.29 18.10
C VAL A 189 4.86 -7.82 19.52
N LYS A 190 3.89 -7.35 20.33
CA LYS A 190 3.65 -7.88 21.68
C LYS A 190 3.40 -9.38 21.65
N THR A 191 2.54 -9.85 20.74
CA THR A 191 2.23 -11.29 20.61
C THR A 191 3.48 -12.08 20.21
N VAL A 192 4.27 -11.60 19.25
CA VAL A 192 5.50 -12.24 18.80
C VAL A 192 6.51 -12.36 19.94
N VAL A 193 6.75 -11.27 20.69
CA VAL A 193 7.71 -11.24 21.80
C VAL A 193 7.25 -12.12 22.97
N GLN A 194 5.97 -12.06 23.34
CA GLN A 194 5.45 -12.83 24.47
C GLN A 194 5.33 -14.32 24.18
N SER A 195 4.88 -14.69 22.98
CA SER A 195 4.69 -16.11 22.61
C SER A 195 5.93 -16.75 22.02
N GLN A 196 6.94 -15.97 21.62
CA GLN A 196 8.10 -16.39 20.84
C GLN A 196 7.72 -17.21 19.59
N ARG A 197 6.60 -16.83 18.97
CA ARG A 197 6.04 -17.46 17.76
C ARG A 197 5.46 -16.42 16.83
N TYR A 198 5.49 -16.70 15.53
CA TYR A 198 4.72 -15.92 14.57
C TYR A 198 3.22 -16.20 14.69
N PRO A 199 2.35 -15.17 14.73
CA PRO A 199 0.90 -15.36 14.76
C PRO A 199 0.39 -16.13 13.54
N LYS A 200 -0.55 -17.07 13.73
CA LYS A 200 -1.11 -17.91 12.65
C LYS A 200 -1.88 -17.11 11.59
N LYS A 201 -2.48 -15.98 11.96
CA LYS A 201 -3.42 -15.21 11.12
C LYS A 201 -3.01 -13.75 10.91
N SER A 202 -1.73 -13.40 11.01
CA SER A 202 -1.30 -12.02 10.80
C SER A 202 -0.84 -11.77 9.35
N HIS A 203 -1.14 -10.58 8.85
CA HIS A 203 -0.69 -10.08 7.55
C HIS A 203 0.31 -8.91 7.67
N VAL A 204 0.72 -8.57 8.90
CA VAL A 204 1.65 -7.47 9.18
C VAL A 204 3.07 -7.81 8.72
N PHE A 205 3.47 -9.07 8.91
CA PHE A 205 4.79 -9.56 8.52
C PHE A 205 4.66 -10.78 7.59
N PRO A 206 5.27 -10.75 6.39
CA PRO A 206 5.25 -11.87 5.45
C PRO A 206 6.19 -12.97 5.95
N THR A 207 5.64 -14.06 6.45
CA THR A 207 6.40 -15.26 6.85
C THR A 207 5.66 -16.51 6.45
N GLU A 208 6.42 -17.54 6.05
CA GLU A 208 5.91 -18.89 5.85
C GLU A 208 5.85 -19.68 7.18
N GLN A 209 6.60 -19.24 8.19
CA GLN A 209 6.75 -19.89 9.50
C GLN A 209 5.62 -19.54 10.47
N ARG A 210 4.39 -19.45 9.99
CA ARG A 210 3.22 -19.10 10.80
C ARG A 210 2.94 -20.14 11.86
N GLY A 211 2.95 -19.72 13.14
CA GLY A 211 2.74 -20.59 14.30
C GLY A 211 3.99 -21.32 14.77
N GLU A 212 5.12 -21.19 14.06
CA GLU A 212 6.39 -21.79 14.45
C GLU A 212 7.11 -20.99 15.55
N LEU A 213 7.98 -21.67 16.29
CA LEU A 213 8.85 -21.03 17.28
C LEU A 213 9.91 -20.20 16.58
N LEU A 214 10.20 -19.04 17.16
CA LEU A 214 11.31 -18.18 16.72
C LEU A 214 12.65 -18.83 17.08
N SER A 215 13.64 -18.64 16.21
CA SER A 215 15.04 -18.89 16.52
C SER A 215 15.57 -17.88 17.56
N ALA A 216 16.66 -18.18 18.23
CA ALA A 216 17.28 -17.26 19.20
C ALA A 216 17.64 -15.89 18.58
N ASN A 217 18.08 -15.87 17.31
CA ASN A 217 18.39 -14.63 16.59
C ASN A 217 17.13 -13.81 16.32
N GLU A 218 16.01 -14.45 15.99
CA GLU A 218 14.72 -13.77 15.78
C GLU A 218 14.17 -13.22 17.10
N VAL A 219 14.26 -13.98 18.20
CA VAL A 219 13.86 -13.50 19.53
C VAL A 219 14.61 -12.21 19.89
N THR A 220 15.93 -12.20 19.72
CA THR A 220 16.75 -11.02 19.98
C THR A 220 16.32 -9.84 19.09
N ALA A 221 16.10 -10.08 17.80
CA ALA A 221 15.67 -9.05 16.86
C ALA A 221 14.29 -8.46 17.22
N TRP A 222 13.31 -9.31 17.55
CA TRP A 222 11.98 -8.85 17.92
C TRP A 222 11.96 -8.11 19.26
N ASN A 223 12.81 -8.47 20.22
CA ASN A 223 12.99 -7.69 21.45
C ASN A 223 13.53 -6.30 21.15
N SER A 224 14.53 -6.16 20.26
CA SER A 224 15.03 -4.85 19.85
C SER A 224 13.93 -4.01 19.14
N VAL A 225 13.08 -4.63 18.32
CA VAL A 225 11.93 -3.94 17.70
C VAL A 225 10.92 -3.48 18.75
N TRP A 226 10.66 -4.30 19.77
CA TRP A 226 9.77 -3.96 20.88
C TRP A 226 10.27 -2.75 21.68
N GLU A 227 11.58 -2.67 21.94
CA GLU A 227 12.19 -1.54 22.62
C GLU A 227 11.97 -0.22 21.84
N GLN A 228 12.05 -0.28 20.50
CA GLN A 228 11.81 0.91 19.66
C GLN A 228 10.34 1.35 19.68
N LEU A 229 9.38 0.42 19.78
CA LEU A 229 7.97 0.76 19.96
C LEU A 229 7.68 1.41 21.31
N ALA A 230 8.42 1.00 22.36
CA ALA A 230 8.21 1.49 23.71
C ALA A 230 8.85 2.87 23.98
N GLY A 231 9.92 3.24 23.27
CA GLY A 231 10.78 4.32 23.74
C GLY A 231 11.04 5.48 22.78
N GLU A 232 11.80 5.27 21.72
CA GLU A 232 12.46 6.38 21.00
C GLU A 232 11.68 6.96 19.82
N ASN A 233 10.75 6.23 19.25
CA ASN A 233 10.02 6.71 18.08
C ASN A 233 8.85 7.61 18.50
N THR A 234 8.73 8.73 17.79
CA THR A 234 7.70 9.74 18.08
C THR A 234 6.79 9.99 16.89
N VAL A 235 5.60 10.46 17.17
CA VAL A 235 4.65 10.99 16.18
C VAL A 235 4.43 12.48 16.46
N VAL A 236 4.42 13.27 15.40
CA VAL A 236 4.05 14.68 15.50
C VAL A 236 2.53 14.79 15.48
N VAL A 237 1.98 15.47 16.49
CA VAL A 237 0.55 15.70 16.63
C VAL A 237 0.26 17.20 16.66
N GLU A 238 -0.60 17.66 15.75
CA GLU A 238 -1.20 18.97 15.81
C GLU A 238 -2.52 18.87 16.59
N ILE A 239 -2.62 19.55 17.73
CA ILE A 239 -3.77 19.48 18.62
C ILE A 239 -4.57 20.77 18.50
N HIS A 240 -5.79 20.68 18.00
CA HIS A 240 -6.79 21.72 18.06
C HIS A 240 -7.44 21.75 19.44
N LEU A 241 -7.88 22.92 19.88
CA LEU A 241 -8.28 23.16 21.25
C LEU A 241 -9.77 23.47 21.35
N GLY A 242 -10.55 22.53 21.88
CA GLY A 242 -11.96 22.70 22.19
C GLY A 242 -12.83 22.93 20.96
N LEU A 243 -12.56 22.25 19.85
CA LEU A 243 -13.47 22.26 18.70
C LEU A 243 -14.75 21.55 19.07
N ASP A 244 -15.90 22.17 18.72
CA ASP A 244 -17.18 21.49 18.70
C ASP A 244 -17.26 20.49 17.53
N MET A 245 -18.30 19.68 17.54
CA MET A 245 -18.46 18.58 16.57
C MET A 245 -18.57 19.07 15.11
N ASP A 246 -19.20 20.21 14.89
CA ASP A 246 -19.37 20.74 13.53
C ASP A 246 -18.04 21.24 12.96
N LYS A 247 -17.23 21.87 13.79
CA LYS A 247 -15.85 22.27 13.41
C LYS A 247 -14.93 21.07 13.21
N GLU A 248 -15.00 20.02 14.04
CA GLU A 248 -14.26 18.79 13.81
C GLU A 248 -14.61 18.15 12.45
N ARG A 249 -15.91 18.07 12.13
CA ARG A 249 -16.38 17.52 10.85
C ARG A 249 -15.95 18.37 9.67
N GLN A 250 -16.05 19.70 9.79
CA GLN A 250 -15.60 20.61 8.75
C GLN A 250 -14.09 20.46 8.51
N LEU A 251 -13.28 20.46 9.57
CA LEU A 251 -11.84 20.28 9.47
C LEU A 251 -11.49 18.92 8.84
N PHE A 252 -12.16 17.84 9.26
CA PHE A 252 -11.99 16.53 8.64
C PHE A 252 -12.31 16.54 7.14
N HIS A 253 -13.40 17.20 6.76
CA HIS A 253 -13.78 17.35 5.35
C HIS A 253 -12.70 18.09 4.58
N ASP A 254 -12.21 19.22 5.08
CA ASP A 254 -11.26 20.06 4.38
C ASP A 254 -9.91 19.36 4.22
N LEU A 255 -9.37 18.74 5.25
CA LEU A 255 -8.13 17.97 5.19
C LEU A 255 -8.18 16.83 4.16
N ASN A 256 -9.36 16.21 3.97
CA ASN A 256 -9.51 15.11 3.01
C ASN A 256 -9.81 15.56 1.58
N ASN A 257 -10.48 16.71 1.38
CA ASN A 257 -10.96 17.14 0.06
C ASN A 257 -10.09 18.20 -0.62
N LEU A 258 -9.39 19.03 0.14
CA LEU A 258 -8.52 20.06 -0.42
C LEU A 258 -7.18 19.48 -0.93
N ALA A 259 -6.79 18.29 -0.46
CA ALA A 259 -5.59 17.62 -0.95
C ALA A 259 -5.81 17.07 -2.35
N LYS A 260 -5.04 17.56 -3.33
CA LYS A 260 -5.04 17.00 -4.69
C LYS A 260 -4.39 15.61 -4.68
N LYS A 261 -5.15 14.59 -5.08
CA LYS A 261 -4.62 13.22 -5.21
C LYS A 261 -3.58 13.17 -6.34
N VAL A 262 -2.43 12.61 -6.04
CA VAL A 262 -1.41 12.28 -7.03
C VAL A 262 -1.96 11.20 -7.97
N SER A 263 -1.68 11.28 -9.29
CA SER A 263 -2.09 10.24 -10.22
C SER A 263 -1.46 8.90 -9.83
N VAL A 264 -2.17 7.78 -10.10
CA VAL A 264 -1.68 6.44 -9.77
C VAL A 264 -0.35 6.15 -10.44
N GLY A 265 -0.17 6.58 -11.71
CA GLY A 265 1.09 6.40 -12.45
C GLY A 265 2.26 7.10 -11.75
N LEU A 266 2.08 8.36 -11.35
CA LEU A 266 3.12 9.14 -10.69
C LEU A 266 3.44 8.61 -9.28
N ALA A 267 2.42 8.17 -8.53
CA ALA A 267 2.62 7.53 -7.23
C ALA A 267 3.46 6.24 -7.35
N LEU A 268 3.17 5.40 -8.36
CA LEU A 268 3.95 4.19 -8.64
C LEU A 268 5.38 4.52 -9.12
N ALA A 269 5.58 5.63 -9.84
CA ALA A 269 6.91 6.06 -10.27
C ALA A 269 7.82 6.44 -9.09
N PHE A 270 7.26 7.04 -8.06
CA PHE A 270 7.99 7.43 -6.84
C PHE A 270 8.12 6.33 -5.80
N ASP A 271 7.33 5.27 -5.88
CA ASP A 271 7.40 4.16 -4.93
C ASP A 271 8.64 3.28 -5.19
N ALA A 272 9.74 3.64 -4.53
CA ALA A 272 11.00 2.91 -4.55
C ALA A 272 11.05 1.74 -3.53
N SER A 273 9.95 1.45 -2.84
CA SER A 273 9.88 0.38 -1.83
C SER A 273 9.22 -0.89 -2.36
N ASN A 274 8.38 -0.76 -3.38
CA ASN A 274 7.66 -1.89 -3.95
C ASN A 274 8.57 -2.72 -4.85
N PRO A 275 8.74 -4.04 -4.59
CA PRO A 275 9.64 -4.89 -5.38
C PRO A 275 9.30 -4.92 -6.87
N VAL A 276 8.01 -4.85 -7.25
CA VAL A 276 7.59 -4.79 -8.67
C VAL A 276 8.09 -3.49 -9.32
N ASN A 277 7.95 -2.35 -8.63
CA ASN A 277 8.42 -1.06 -9.13
C ASN A 277 9.95 -1.01 -9.24
N LEU A 278 10.66 -1.63 -8.29
CA LEU A 278 12.11 -1.78 -8.36
C LEU A 278 12.55 -2.63 -9.56
N PHE A 279 11.87 -3.75 -9.82
CA PHE A 279 12.13 -4.56 -11.01
C PHE A 279 11.92 -3.74 -12.29
N ILE A 280 10.79 -3.01 -12.41
CA ILE A 280 10.51 -2.16 -13.56
C ILE A 280 11.59 -1.10 -13.73
N LYS A 281 11.94 -0.39 -12.65
CA LYS A 281 12.96 0.67 -12.68
C LYS A 281 14.32 0.15 -13.11
N ASN A 282 14.76 -0.97 -12.51
CA ASN A 282 16.12 -1.46 -12.68
C ASN A 282 16.31 -2.31 -13.94
N LYS A 283 15.26 -3.05 -14.35
CA LYS A 283 15.34 -4.03 -15.44
C LYS A 283 14.67 -3.60 -16.73
N LEU A 284 13.63 -2.76 -16.66
CA LEU A 284 12.87 -2.35 -17.85
C LEU A 284 13.09 -0.89 -18.26
N MET A 285 13.61 -0.03 -17.35
CA MET A 285 13.79 1.40 -17.60
C MET A 285 15.22 1.91 -17.38
N GLY A 286 16.06 1.18 -16.64
CA GLY A 286 17.43 1.60 -16.31
C GLY A 286 18.39 1.57 -17.52
N GLU A 287 19.63 2.00 -17.32
CA GLU A 287 20.69 1.97 -18.35
C GLU A 287 20.95 0.54 -18.86
N ASN A 288 20.85 -0.46 -17.99
CA ASN A 288 21.02 -1.87 -18.32
C ASN A 288 19.67 -2.58 -18.57
N ARG A 289 18.71 -1.86 -19.19
CA ARG A 289 17.40 -2.45 -19.50
C ARG A 289 17.50 -3.67 -20.39
N ILE A 290 16.72 -4.69 -20.03
CA ILE A 290 16.71 -5.98 -20.74
C ILE A 290 15.86 -5.96 -21.99
N ALA A 291 14.98 -4.97 -22.12
CA ALA A 291 14.03 -4.81 -23.20
C ALA A 291 13.79 -3.31 -23.46
N ASP A 292 13.61 -2.93 -24.73
CA ASP A 292 13.33 -1.54 -25.10
C ASP A 292 11.84 -1.25 -24.98
N ILE A 293 11.43 -0.82 -23.79
CA ILE A 293 10.03 -0.50 -23.45
C ILE A 293 9.94 0.98 -23.10
N SER A 294 9.16 1.71 -23.89
CA SER A 294 8.83 3.10 -23.58
C SER A 294 7.65 3.17 -22.61
N VAL A 295 7.83 3.88 -21.51
CA VAL A 295 6.85 3.98 -20.40
C VAL A 295 6.26 5.39 -20.35
N SER A 296 4.93 5.48 -20.19
CA SER A 296 4.19 6.71 -19.96
C SER A 296 3.63 6.76 -18.54
N GLU A 297 3.70 7.94 -17.90
CA GLU A 297 3.08 8.19 -16.59
C GLU A 297 1.61 8.62 -16.70
N SER A 298 1.15 8.96 -17.92
CA SER A 298 -0.22 9.36 -18.20
C SER A 298 -1.00 8.26 -18.94
N ASP A 299 -2.29 8.14 -18.64
CA ASP A 299 -3.18 7.23 -19.33
C ASP A 299 -3.35 7.67 -20.81
N GLN A 300 -3.04 6.75 -21.73
CA GLN A 300 -3.28 6.94 -23.16
C GLN A 300 -4.65 6.34 -23.52
N LYS A 301 -5.60 7.19 -23.86
CA LYS A 301 -6.97 6.79 -24.21
C LYS A 301 -7.22 6.76 -25.71
N ASP A 302 -6.49 7.55 -26.48
CA ASP A 302 -6.67 7.69 -27.92
C ASP A 302 -5.70 6.78 -28.69
N TRP A 303 -6.25 5.84 -29.47
CA TRP A 303 -5.47 4.92 -30.27
C TRP A 303 -4.83 5.56 -31.51
N HIS A 304 -5.40 6.67 -32.01
CA HIS A 304 -4.84 7.39 -33.17
C HIS A 304 -3.56 8.15 -32.79
N ASN A 305 -3.49 8.61 -31.55
CA ASN A 305 -2.33 9.33 -31.00
C ASN A 305 -1.46 8.42 -30.12
N ASP A 306 -1.60 7.08 -30.24
CA ASP A 306 -0.80 6.12 -29.50
C ASP A 306 0.68 6.20 -29.89
N THR A 307 1.53 6.52 -28.94
CA THR A 307 2.99 6.62 -29.12
C THR A 307 3.70 5.28 -28.99
N GLY A 308 2.97 4.17 -28.81
CA GLY A 308 3.52 2.84 -28.56
C GLY A 308 3.99 2.61 -27.13
N THR A 309 3.77 3.56 -26.23
CA THR A 309 4.19 3.43 -24.83
C THR A 309 3.21 2.59 -24.01
N ILE A 310 3.73 1.92 -22.99
CA ILE A 310 2.92 1.27 -21.95
C ILE A 310 2.79 2.22 -20.77
N THR A 311 1.58 2.36 -20.20
CA THR A 311 1.45 3.17 -18.98
C THR A 311 2.15 2.49 -17.80
N ARG A 312 2.71 3.27 -16.88
CA ARG A 312 3.31 2.75 -15.63
C ARG A 312 2.35 1.84 -14.90
N LYS A 313 1.10 2.24 -14.79
CA LYS A 313 0.02 1.47 -14.16
C LYS A 313 -0.16 0.09 -14.81
N ASP A 314 -0.22 0.02 -16.15
CA ASP A 314 -0.39 -1.24 -16.85
C ASP A 314 0.86 -2.10 -16.75
N LEU A 315 2.05 -1.51 -16.85
CA LEU A 315 3.32 -2.21 -16.68
C LEU A 315 3.44 -2.83 -15.29
N THR A 316 3.07 -2.09 -14.24
CA THR A 316 3.02 -2.61 -12.87
C THR A 316 2.00 -3.75 -12.74
N ALA A 317 0.81 -3.61 -13.33
CA ALA A 317 -0.20 -4.66 -13.30
C ALA A 317 0.27 -5.93 -14.04
N ILE A 318 0.88 -5.82 -15.23
CA ILE A 318 1.42 -6.97 -15.98
C ILE A 318 2.47 -7.70 -15.16
N ASN A 319 3.41 -6.97 -14.55
CA ASN A 319 4.43 -7.56 -13.69
C ASN A 319 3.84 -8.18 -12.40
N SER A 320 2.75 -7.63 -11.85
CA SER A 320 2.02 -8.28 -10.75
C SER A 320 1.45 -9.63 -11.17
N TYR A 321 0.98 -9.78 -12.40
CA TYR A 321 0.56 -11.08 -12.94
C TYR A 321 1.74 -12.04 -13.12
N LEU A 322 2.91 -11.55 -13.52
CA LEU A 322 4.14 -12.37 -13.62
C LEU A 322 4.58 -12.91 -12.25
N PHE A 323 4.64 -12.04 -11.23
CA PHE A 323 5.21 -12.41 -9.94
C PHE A 323 4.22 -13.07 -8.98
N LEU A 324 2.91 -12.74 -9.08
CA LEU A 324 1.88 -13.19 -8.14
C LEU A 324 0.79 -14.05 -8.79
N GLY A 325 0.74 -14.15 -10.13
CA GLY A 325 -0.39 -14.74 -10.85
C GLY A 325 -1.64 -13.87 -10.89
N GLY A 326 -1.57 -12.66 -10.32
CA GLY A 326 -2.63 -11.66 -10.24
C GLY A 326 -2.76 -11.04 -8.86
N GLY A 327 -3.62 -10.04 -8.74
CA GLY A 327 -3.81 -9.29 -7.50
C GLY A 327 -3.02 -7.98 -7.45
N SER A 328 -2.98 -7.37 -6.28
CA SER A 328 -2.30 -6.08 -6.09
C SER A 328 -0.80 -6.26 -5.89
N GLU A 329 -0.01 -5.40 -6.54
CA GLU A 329 1.44 -5.26 -6.41
C GLU A 329 1.90 -5.08 -4.95
N LYS A 330 1.04 -4.53 -4.11
CA LYS A 330 1.31 -4.33 -2.67
C LYS A 330 1.55 -5.62 -1.90
N LYS A 331 1.12 -6.76 -2.45
CA LYS A 331 1.33 -8.10 -1.85
C LYS A 331 2.65 -8.74 -2.31
N CYS A 332 3.38 -8.10 -3.23
CA CYS A 332 4.64 -8.63 -3.73
C CYS A 332 5.76 -8.40 -2.71
N SER A 333 6.49 -9.46 -2.41
CA SER A 333 7.71 -9.42 -1.60
C SER A 333 8.94 -9.63 -2.48
N PRO A 334 10.16 -9.31 -2.02
CA PRO A 334 11.38 -9.58 -2.74
C PRO A 334 11.51 -11.06 -3.18
N LYS A 335 11.10 -12.01 -2.33
CA LYS A 335 11.13 -13.46 -2.66
C LYS A 335 10.30 -13.82 -3.89
N HIS A 336 9.16 -13.14 -4.12
CA HIS A 336 8.37 -13.38 -5.32
C HIS A 336 9.12 -12.93 -6.59
N ILE A 337 9.88 -11.83 -6.48
CA ILE A 337 10.73 -11.36 -7.59
C ILE A 337 11.84 -12.37 -7.85
N ASP A 338 12.61 -12.75 -6.83
CA ASP A 338 13.76 -13.66 -6.97
C ASP A 338 13.35 -14.98 -7.62
N HIS A 339 12.22 -15.54 -7.23
CA HIS A 339 11.71 -16.80 -7.78
C HIS A 339 11.37 -16.72 -9.27
N MET A 340 10.92 -15.58 -9.76
CA MET A 340 10.41 -15.40 -11.13
C MET A 340 11.29 -14.50 -12.00
N ALA A 341 12.40 -13.95 -11.48
CA ALA A 341 13.19 -12.93 -12.15
C ALA A 341 13.65 -13.34 -13.56
N ASP A 342 14.25 -14.52 -13.69
CA ASP A 342 14.72 -15.03 -15.00
C ASP A 342 13.57 -15.17 -16.01
N LEU A 343 12.45 -15.76 -15.59
CA LEU A 343 11.28 -15.91 -16.45
C LEU A 343 10.67 -14.57 -16.84
N ALA A 344 10.64 -13.60 -15.91
CA ALA A 344 10.15 -12.26 -16.18
C ALA A 344 11.05 -11.50 -17.16
N GLU A 345 12.39 -11.63 -17.03
CA GLU A 345 13.33 -11.05 -17.99
C GLU A 345 13.16 -11.65 -19.38
N ARG A 346 13.07 -12.97 -19.46
CA ARG A 346 12.83 -13.68 -20.72
C ARG A 346 11.49 -13.31 -21.34
N PHE A 347 10.43 -13.20 -20.53
CA PHE A 347 9.11 -12.76 -20.99
C PHE A 347 9.19 -11.41 -21.72
N TRP A 348 9.78 -10.40 -21.09
CA TRP A 348 9.89 -9.07 -21.70
C TRP A 348 10.77 -9.07 -22.96
N LYS A 349 11.86 -9.85 -22.97
CA LYS A 349 12.68 -10.04 -24.19
C LYS A 349 11.87 -10.65 -25.36
N GLN A 350 10.90 -11.51 -25.09
CA GLN A 350 10.06 -12.09 -26.13
C GLN A 350 8.92 -11.15 -26.55
N VAL A 351 8.31 -10.45 -25.59
CA VAL A 351 7.23 -9.48 -25.86
C VAL A 351 7.71 -8.36 -26.81
N THR A 352 8.92 -7.85 -26.61
CA THR A 352 9.48 -6.80 -27.49
C THR A 352 9.78 -7.29 -28.92
N LYS A 353 9.78 -8.59 -29.18
CA LYS A 353 9.93 -9.17 -30.52
C LYS A 353 8.59 -9.33 -31.26
N ILE A 354 7.44 -9.10 -30.59
CA ILE A 354 6.13 -9.16 -31.25
C ILE A 354 6.08 -8.05 -32.31
N PRO A 355 5.67 -8.36 -33.55
CA PRO A 355 5.57 -7.36 -34.60
C PRO A 355 4.72 -6.16 -34.18
N ASP A 356 5.17 -4.97 -34.51
CA ASP A 356 4.54 -3.66 -34.18
C ASP A 356 4.39 -3.33 -32.71
N PHE A 357 4.80 -4.18 -31.79
CA PHE A 357 4.78 -3.85 -30.36
C PHE A 357 5.75 -2.70 -30.05
N GLY A 358 5.30 -1.71 -29.28
CA GLY A 358 6.09 -0.53 -28.96
C GLY A 358 6.27 0.49 -30.11
N SER A 359 5.76 0.18 -31.31
CA SER A 359 5.81 1.12 -32.43
C SER A 359 4.76 2.24 -32.30
N GLN A 360 4.93 3.32 -33.04
CA GLN A 360 3.91 4.34 -33.14
C GLN A 360 2.59 3.72 -33.64
N ARG A 361 1.48 4.05 -32.97
CA ARG A 361 0.14 3.51 -33.25
C ARG A 361 0.06 1.98 -33.07
N ALA A 362 0.85 1.41 -32.13
CA ALA A 362 0.89 -0.04 -31.88
C ALA A 362 -0.49 -0.62 -31.63
N ARG A 363 -1.36 0.07 -30.87
CA ARG A 363 -2.72 -0.38 -30.56
C ARG A 363 -3.64 -0.51 -31.76
N THR A 364 -3.33 0.14 -32.90
CA THR A 364 -4.07 -0.03 -34.15
C THR A 364 -3.53 -1.14 -35.03
N LYS A 365 -2.36 -1.69 -34.72
CA LYS A 365 -1.66 -2.70 -35.53
C LYS A 365 -1.69 -4.07 -34.87
N THR A 366 -1.53 -4.13 -33.54
CA THR A 366 -1.45 -5.38 -32.81
C THR A 366 -2.27 -5.36 -31.52
N VAL A 367 -2.98 -6.45 -31.25
CA VAL A 367 -3.70 -6.63 -29.99
C VAL A 367 -2.76 -6.80 -28.81
N ALA A 368 -1.48 -7.18 -29.03
CA ALA A 368 -0.47 -7.30 -27.98
C ALA A 368 -0.19 -5.95 -27.28
N ALA A 369 -0.46 -4.81 -27.93
CA ALA A 369 -0.35 -3.50 -27.33
C ALA A 369 -1.51 -3.19 -26.36
N GLN A 370 -2.54 -4.05 -26.26
CA GLN A 370 -3.59 -3.92 -25.25
C GLN A 370 -3.17 -4.63 -23.96
N PRO A 371 -3.11 -3.93 -22.81
CA PRO A 371 -2.53 -4.47 -21.57
C PRO A 371 -3.14 -5.80 -21.10
N VAL A 372 -4.41 -6.05 -21.39
CA VAL A 372 -5.10 -7.28 -21.00
C VAL A 372 -4.51 -8.54 -21.66
N VAL A 373 -3.98 -8.42 -22.87
CA VAL A 373 -3.30 -9.50 -23.59
C VAL A 373 -2.01 -9.89 -22.87
N LEU A 374 -1.19 -8.90 -22.52
CA LEU A 374 0.06 -9.15 -21.79
C LEU A 374 -0.20 -9.65 -20.35
N LYS A 375 -1.27 -9.17 -19.69
CA LYS A 375 -1.71 -9.71 -18.39
C LYS A 375 -2.07 -11.19 -18.48
N ALA A 376 -2.72 -11.61 -19.56
CA ALA A 376 -3.08 -13.01 -19.78
C ALA A 376 -1.85 -13.90 -20.03
N LEU A 377 -0.91 -13.46 -20.87
CA LEU A 377 0.36 -14.14 -21.09
C LEU A 377 1.18 -14.25 -19.81
N ALA A 378 1.27 -13.14 -19.05
CA ALA A 378 1.98 -13.08 -17.78
C ALA A 378 1.39 -14.04 -16.72
N LYS A 379 0.05 -14.07 -16.60
CA LYS A 379 -0.65 -15.01 -15.71
C LYS A 379 -0.40 -16.47 -16.11
N LEU A 380 -0.47 -16.76 -17.40
CA LEU A 380 -0.25 -18.10 -17.91
C LEU A 380 1.18 -18.56 -17.64
N LEU A 381 2.18 -17.70 -17.87
CA LEU A 381 3.58 -18.00 -17.54
C LEU A 381 3.76 -18.29 -16.05
N HIS A 382 3.16 -17.47 -15.17
CA HIS A 382 3.19 -17.70 -13.73
C HIS A 382 2.55 -19.04 -13.34
N GLN A 383 1.43 -19.40 -13.96
CA GLN A 383 0.78 -20.69 -13.71
C GLN A 383 1.68 -21.88 -14.11
N PHE A 384 2.32 -21.81 -15.27
CA PHE A 384 3.24 -22.83 -15.71
C PHE A 384 4.50 -22.94 -14.82
N ALA A 385 5.00 -21.83 -14.30
CA ALA A 385 6.15 -21.84 -13.41
C ALA A 385 5.88 -22.48 -12.03
N LYS A 386 4.62 -22.51 -11.57
CA LYS A 386 4.25 -23.05 -10.25
C LYS A 386 4.12 -24.57 -10.18
N THR A 387 3.83 -25.23 -11.29
CA THR A 387 3.58 -26.66 -11.31
C THR A 387 4.84 -27.40 -11.76
N GLY A 388 5.38 -28.34 -10.97
CA GLY A 388 6.70 -28.94 -11.12
C GLY A 388 7.06 -29.53 -12.50
N ASP A 389 6.06 -30.04 -13.27
CA ASP A 389 6.27 -30.58 -14.63
C ASP A 389 6.14 -29.51 -15.74
N SER A 390 6.00 -28.25 -15.40
CA SER A 390 5.51 -27.21 -16.30
C SER A 390 6.57 -26.24 -16.84
N MET A 391 7.83 -26.34 -16.45
CA MET A 391 8.90 -25.54 -17.05
C MET A 391 9.01 -25.77 -18.57
N VAL A 392 8.65 -26.97 -19.04
CA VAL A 392 8.53 -27.25 -20.48
C VAL A 392 7.49 -26.33 -21.13
N HIS A 393 6.31 -26.21 -20.50
CA HIS A 393 5.25 -25.34 -21.02
C HIS A 393 5.55 -23.84 -20.84
N ALA A 394 6.26 -23.47 -19.78
CA ALA A 394 6.75 -22.10 -19.61
C ALA A 394 7.75 -21.71 -20.72
N ASN A 395 8.69 -22.59 -21.03
CA ASN A 395 9.63 -22.39 -22.12
C ASN A 395 8.92 -22.35 -23.48
N LEU A 396 8.01 -23.30 -23.73
CA LEU A 396 7.20 -23.33 -24.95
C LEU A 396 6.40 -22.05 -25.15
N LEU A 397 5.78 -21.53 -24.09
CA LEU A 397 5.07 -20.24 -24.14
C LEU A 397 6.01 -19.11 -24.53
N LEU A 398 7.16 -18.98 -23.84
CA LEU A 398 8.14 -17.94 -24.10
C LEU A 398 8.66 -17.96 -25.55
N GLU A 399 8.96 -19.14 -26.08
CA GLU A 399 9.40 -19.30 -27.47
C GLU A 399 8.31 -18.99 -28.50
N SER A 400 7.04 -19.28 -28.15
CA SER A 400 5.90 -19.06 -29.01
C SER A 400 5.43 -17.60 -29.07
N ILE A 401 5.65 -16.78 -28.02
CA ILE A 401 5.17 -15.38 -27.95
C ILE A 401 5.48 -14.60 -29.24
N PRO A 402 6.72 -14.51 -29.75
CA PRO A 402 7.00 -13.72 -30.95
C PRO A 402 6.46 -14.32 -32.24
N LEU A 403 6.04 -15.59 -32.21
CA LEU A 403 5.54 -16.34 -33.38
C LEU A 403 4.02 -16.34 -33.48
N MET A 404 3.31 -15.96 -32.41
CA MET A 404 1.86 -15.87 -32.39
C MET A 404 1.35 -14.73 -33.28
N ASP A 405 0.21 -14.96 -33.96
CA ASP A 405 -0.48 -13.92 -34.70
C ASP A 405 -1.30 -13.02 -33.75
N PHE A 406 -0.76 -11.85 -33.42
CA PHE A 406 -1.43 -10.80 -32.64
C PHE A 406 -2.12 -9.74 -33.52
N THR A 407 -2.34 -9.98 -34.79
CA THR A 407 -3.11 -9.07 -35.62
C THR A 407 -4.57 -8.99 -35.15
N HIS A 408 -5.22 -7.84 -35.36
CA HIS A 408 -6.63 -7.65 -35.00
C HIS A 408 -7.59 -8.56 -35.78
N THR A 409 -7.18 -9.00 -36.95
CA THR A 409 -7.97 -9.84 -37.85
C THR A 409 -7.87 -11.34 -37.55
N ASN A 410 -6.99 -11.74 -36.60
CA ASN A 410 -6.90 -13.12 -36.18
C ASN A 410 -8.29 -13.63 -35.69
N LYS A 411 -8.73 -14.72 -36.25
CA LYS A 411 -10.06 -15.31 -36.02
C LYS A 411 -10.29 -15.70 -34.56
N VAL A 412 -9.24 -16.01 -33.82
CA VAL A 412 -9.32 -16.42 -32.41
C VAL A 412 -9.97 -15.35 -31.54
N TRP A 413 -9.62 -14.07 -31.73
CA TRP A 413 -10.21 -12.97 -30.96
C TRP A 413 -11.72 -12.82 -31.21
N ARG A 414 -12.17 -13.20 -32.40
CA ARG A 414 -13.56 -13.08 -32.86
C ARG A 414 -14.40 -14.32 -32.60
N TYR A 415 -13.82 -15.40 -32.05
CA TYR A 415 -14.46 -16.67 -31.84
C TYR A 415 -15.83 -16.58 -31.17
N TYR A 416 -15.90 -15.93 -29.99
CA TYR A 416 -17.17 -15.75 -29.27
C TYR A 416 -18.14 -14.79 -29.95
N LEU A 417 -17.68 -13.79 -30.65
CA LEU A 417 -18.55 -12.89 -31.42
C LEU A 417 -19.27 -13.59 -32.58
N ALA A 418 -18.60 -14.56 -33.18
CA ALA A 418 -19.14 -15.31 -34.33
C ALA A 418 -19.89 -16.58 -33.94
N LYS A 419 -19.78 -17.06 -32.68
CA LYS A 419 -20.30 -18.37 -32.25
C LYS A 419 -21.80 -18.57 -32.54
N ASN A 420 -22.61 -17.52 -32.37
CA ASN A 420 -24.08 -17.54 -32.52
C ASN A 420 -24.55 -16.81 -33.79
N THR A 421 -23.71 -16.69 -34.81
CA THR A 421 -24.04 -16.03 -36.06
C THR A 421 -24.30 -17.08 -37.17
N SER A 422 -24.84 -16.63 -38.32
CA SER A 422 -25.01 -17.48 -39.52
C SER A 422 -23.70 -17.98 -40.12
N SER A 423 -22.55 -17.46 -39.69
CA SER A 423 -21.22 -17.82 -40.17
C SER A 423 -20.26 -17.97 -38.99
N PRO A 424 -20.39 -19.07 -38.21
CA PRO A 424 -19.53 -19.29 -37.06
C PRO A 424 -18.05 -19.46 -37.46
N ILE A 425 -17.14 -18.95 -36.65
CA ILE A 425 -15.70 -19.20 -36.81
C ILE A 425 -15.40 -20.60 -36.27
N LEU A 426 -14.93 -21.48 -37.11
CA LEU A 426 -14.50 -22.82 -36.73
C LEU A 426 -12.98 -22.80 -36.52
N LEU A 427 -12.56 -23.24 -35.35
CA LEU A 427 -11.15 -23.39 -34.94
C LEU A 427 -11.00 -24.80 -34.38
N ASP A 428 -10.19 -25.63 -35.05
CA ASP A 428 -10.06 -27.06 -34.74
C ASP A 428 -9.59 -27.29 -33.31
N GLY A 429 -10.37 -28.06 -32.54
CA GLY A 429 -10.05 -28.48 -31.19
C GLY A 429 -10.11 -27.37 -30.11
N ILE A 430 -10.54 -26.14 -30.42
CA ILE A 430 -10.57 -25.03 -29.44
C ILE A 430 -11.59 -25.26 -28.32
N GLU A 431 -12.70 -25.95 -28.60
CA GLU A 431 -13.74 -26.22 -27.61
C GLU A 431 -13.22 -26.96 -26.39
N GLY A 432 -12.25 -27.87 -26.58
CA GLY A 432 -11.62 -28.60 -25.47
C GLY A 432 -10.78 -27.73 -24.52
N TYR A 433 -10.52 -26.47 -24.89
CA TYR A 433 -9.77 -25.49 -24.06
C TYR A 433 -10.65 -24.43 -23.40
N LEU A 434 -11.91 -24.36 -23.79
CA LEU A 434 -12.82 -23.32 -23.35
C LEU A 434 -13.78 -23.83 -22.28
N PRO A 435 -14.30 -22.99 -21.38
CA PRO A 435 -15.30 -23.40 -20.41
C PRO A 435 -16.56 -23.89 -21.10
N SER A 436 -17.24 -24.88 -20.52
CA SER A 436 -18.50 -25.42 -21.03
C SER A 436 -19.60 -24.34 -21.08
N ASP A 437 -20.56 -24.50 -21.99
CA ASP A 437 -21.68 -23.55 -22.11
C ASP A 437 -22.59 -23.53 -20.87
N ALA A 438 -22.55 -24.59 -20.05
CA ALA A 438 -23.33 -24.71 -18.82
C ALA A 438 -22.80 -23.84 -17.65
N GLU A 439 -21.53 -23.35 -17.70
CA GLU A 439 -20.91 -22.65 -16.60
C GLU A 439 -21.33 -21.18 -16.46
N GLY A 440 -22.22 -20.67 -17.31
CA GLY A 440 -22.78 -19.31 -17.20
C GLY A 440 -21.76 -18.16 -17.21
N GLN A 441 -20.53 -18.40 -17.66
CA GLN A 441 -19.45 -17.41 -17.63
C GLN A 441 -19.68 -16.30 -18.65
N ASN A 442 -19.34 -15.07 -18.25
CA ASN A 442 -19.36 -13.94 -19.16
C ASN A 442 -18.31 -14.13 -20.27
N ARG A 443 -18.76 -14.18 -21.52
CA ARG A 443 -17.94 -14.39 -22.72
C ARG A 443 -17.79 -13.13 -23.56
N ASP A 444 -18.21 -11.99 -23.03
CA ASP A 444 -17.98 -10.68 -23.63
C ASP A 444 -16.51 -10.30 -23.43
N ILE A 445 -15.65 -10.81 -24.31
CA ILE A 445 -14.22 -10.49 -24.29
C ILE A 445 -13.88 -9.20 -25.04
N GLY A 446 -14.84 -8.61 -25.75
CA GLY A 446 -14.62 -7.38 -26.50
C GLY A 446 -15.48 -7.23 -27.74
N SER A 447 -15.11 -6.30 -28.60
CA SER A 447 -15.83 -5.95 -29.84
C SER A 447 -14.87 -5.81 -31.03
N PHE A 448 -15.39 -6.08 -32.24
CA PHE A 448 -14.67 -5.88 -33.48
C PHE A 448 -15.25 -4.72 -34.25
N ASP A 449 -14.43 -3.75 -34.56
CA ASP A 449 -14.76 -2.59 -35.41
C ASP A 449 -14.51 -2.97 -36.87
N ASN A 450 -15.59 -3.17 -37.61
CA ASN A 450 -15.53 -3.56 -39.04
C ASN A 450 -14.97 -2.44 -39.92
N THR A 451 -15.10 -1.18 -39.54
CA THR A 451 -14.62 -0.03 -40.34
C THR A 451 -13.10 0.05 -40.25
N ASN A 452 -12.56 -0.02 -39.05
CA ASN A 452 -11.13 0.09 -38.81
C ASN A 452 -10.40 -1.26 -38.79
N GLN A 453 -11.14 -2.37 -38.84
CA GLN A 453 -10.63 -3.74 -38.72
C GLN A 453 -9.88 -3.96 -37.37
N TRP A 454 -10.37 -3.37 -36.29
CA TRP A 454 -9.76 -3.45 -34.97
C TRP A 454 -10.57 -4.30 -34.00
N PHE A 455 -9.89 -5.20 -33.29
CA PHE A 455 -10.46 -5.90 -32.14
C PHE A 455 -10.08 -5.11 -30.87
N ARG A 456 -11.07 -4.72 -30.07
CA ARG A 456 -10.90 -4.07 -28.76
C ARG A 456 -11.37 -5.02 -27.68
N PHE A 457 -10.42 -5.43 -26.82
CA PHE A 457 -10.79 -6.24 -25.65
C PHE A 457 -11.55 -5.41 -24.63
N SER A 458 -12.49 -6.08 -23.93
CA SER A 458 -13.20 -5.48 -22.80
C SER A 458 -12.22 -5.09 -21.68
N PRO A 459 -12.44 -3.97 -20.99
CA PRO A 459 -11.61 -3.56 -19.86
C PRO A 459 -11.75 -4.46 -18.62
N ARG A 460 -12.69 -5.40 -18.62
CA ARG A 460 -12.95 -6.35 -17.53
C ARG A 460 -11.89 -7.44 -17.46
N SER A 461 -10.70 -7.09 -16.95
CA SER A 461 -9.56 -8.03 -16.90
C SER A 461 -9.89 -9.36 -16.20
N ASN A 462 -10.78 -9.36 -15.19
CA ASN A 462 -11.13 -10.59 -14.46
C ASN A 462 -11.86 -11.61 -15.35
N ASP A 463 -12.62 -11.14 -16.32
CA ASP A 463 -13.39 -12.00 -17.25
C ASP A 463 -12.54 -12.37 -18.48
N VAL A 464 -11.80 -11.40 -19.02
CA VAL A 464 -11.07 -11.53 -20.28
C VAL A 464 -9.76 -12.32 -20.11
N VAL A 465 -8.99 -12.07 -19.05
CA VAL A 465 -7.69 -12.70 -18.83
C VAL A 465 -7.74 -14.23 -18.77
N PRO A 466 -8.72 -14.87 -18.09
CA PRO A 466 -8.82 -16.33 -18.10
C PRO A 466 -9.08 -16.90 -19.50
N ILE A 467 -9.99 -16.28 -20.27
CA ILE A 467 -10.34 -16.74 -21.63
C ILE A 467 -9.15 -16.59 -22.58
N LEU A 468 -8.45 -15.46 -22.52
CA LEU A 468 -7.21 -15.29 -23.29
C LEU A 468 -6.15 -16.32 -22.91
N GLY A 469 -6.04 -16.67 -21.63
CA GLY A 469 -5.17 -17.74 -21.16
C GLY A 469 -5.51 -19.09 -21.81
N ASP A 470 -6.81 -19.38 -21.98
CA ASP A 470 -7.28 -20.60 -22.67
C ASP A 470 -6.95 -20.57 -24.18
N PHE A 471 -7.13 -19.42 -24.83
CA PHE A 471 -6.72 -19.24 -26.23
C PHE A 471 -5.21 -19.46 -26.40
N PHE A 472 -4.39 -18.92 -25.52
CA PHE A 472 -2.94 -19.12 -25.59
C PHE A 472 -2.55 -20.58 -25.34
N ARG A 473 -3.21 -21.29 -24.41
CA ARG A 473 -2.99 -22.73 -24.21
C ARG A 473 -3.30 -23.52 -25.48
N TRP A 474 -4.42 -23.21 -26.14
CA TRP A 474 -4.78 -23.83 -27.41
C TRP A 474 -3.75 -23.53 -28.51
N MET A 475 -3.31 -22.27 -28.65
CA MET A 475 -2.33 -21.85 -29.67
C MET A 475 -1.00 -22.62 -29.56
N ILE A 476 -0.52 -22.85 -28.33
CA ILE A 476 0.73 -23.57 -28.09
C ILE A 476 0.56 -25.04 -27.83
N LYS A 477 -0.67 -25.57 -27.94
CA LYS A 477 -1.02 -26.97 -27.64
C LYS A 477 -0.58 -27.45 -26.24
N ALA A 478 -0.62 -26.55 -25.27
CA ALA A 478 -0.41 -26.89 -23.87
C ALA A 478 -1.66 -27.55 -23.27
N PRO A 479 -1.57 -28.27 -22.14
CA PRO A 479 -2.73 -28.91 -21.52
C PRO A 479 -3.85 -27.91 -21.21
N SER A 480 -5.10 -28.32 -21.58
CA SER A 480 -6.29 -27.55 -21.20
C SER A 480 -6.48 -27.56 -19.68
N ARG A 481 -6.95 -26.45 -19.12
CA ARG A 481 -7.37 -26.41 -17.71
C ARG A 481 -8.79 -26.95 -17.50
N HIS A 482 -9.52 -27.21 -18.58
CA HIS A 482 -10.88 -27.73 -18.58
C HIS A 482 -10.94 -29.21 -19.01
N ALA A 483 -9.81 -29.86 -19.30
CA ALA A 483 -9.76 -31.27 -19.51
C ALA A 483 -10.27 -31.96 -18.24
N ALA A 484 -11.30 -32.82 -18.38
CA ALA A 484 -11.78 -33.63 -17.28
C ALA A 484 -10.61 -34.48 -16.75
N SER A 485 -10.28 -34.33 -15.45
CA SER A 485 -9.32 -35.14 -14.72
C SER A 485 -9.81 -36.58 -14.59
#